data_80949c7ca833268974546017dabb05bb
#
_entry.id   80949c7ca833268974546017dabb05bb
#
_cell.length_a   1.000
_cell.length_b   1.000
_cell.length_c   1.000
_cell.angle_alpha   90.00
_cell.angle_beta   90.00
_cell.angle_gamma   90.00
#
_symmetry.space_group_name_H-M   'P 1'
#
loop_
_entity.id
_entity.type
_entity.pdbx_description
1 polymer ?
#
loop_
_entity_poly.entity_id
_entity_poly.type
_entity_poly.pdbx_seq_one_letter_code
_entity_poly.pdbx_strand_id
1 'polypeptide(L)'
;MRSRLLGAAVAAATVAGLLSVGVAGAGTRAETTVTITVQGRDFSGTVDSSRPLRCAKDRKVILYKQAGTVQDPTVDKKIASDVASLSSGKYRWSTGNTGIRGRFYARAPGTPECKADSSPTIHTTS
;
A
#
# COMPACT_ATOMS: atom_id res chain seq x y z
N MET A 1 -47.57 -7.69 28.45
CA MET A 1 -46.97 -7.71 28.23
C MET A 1 -46.04 -7.75 28.27
N ARG A 2 -45.82 -7.71 28.16
CA ARG A 2 -44.88 -7.78 28.20
C ARG A 2 -43.87 -8.08 28.08
N SER A 3 -43.79 -8.29 27.89
CA SER A 3 -42.78 -8.61 27.79
C SER A 3 -42.09 -8.56 27.28
N ARG A 4 -42.55 -8.57 27.08
CA ARG A 4 -41.79 -8.56 26.47
C ARG A 4 -41.11 -8.30 26.16
N LEU A 5 -41.15 -8.26 26.10
CA LEU A 5 -40.31 -8.07 25.67
C LEU A 5 -39.49 -7.85 25.75
N LEU A 6 -39.57 -7.66 25.89
CA LEU A 6 -38.67 -7.53 25.88
C LEU A 6 -37.75 -7.70 25.86
N GLY A 7 -37.98 -7.75 26.02
CA GLY A 7 -36.91 -7.86 26.17
C GLY A 7 -36.08 -8.09 25.33
N ALA A 8 -36.54 -8.24 24.95
CA ALA A 8 -35.95 -8.43 24.03
C ALA A 8 -34.95 -7.82 23.66
N ALA A 9 -35.15 -7.35 23.71
CA ALA A 9 -34.40 -6.83 23.13
C ALA A 9 -33.17 -6.93 23.35
N VAL A 10 -33.34 -6.84 23.75
CA VAL A 10 -32.38 -6.87 23.68
C VAL A 10 -31.34 -7.51 23.53
N ALA A 11 -31.43 -8.01 23.85
CA ALA A 11 -30.55 -8.97 23.60
C ALA A 11 -29.78 -8.78 22.43
N ALA A 12 -30.40 -8.43 21.57
CA ALA A 12 -29.81 -8.26 20.30
C ALA A 12 -28.53 -7.52 20.36
N ALA A 13 -28.51 -6.57 21.15
CA ALA A 13 -27.36 -5.72 21.20
C ALA A 13 -26.08 -6.47 21.43
N THR A 14 -26.11 -7.40 22.30
CA THR A 14 -24.89 -8.07 22.65
C THR A 14 -24.20 -8.73 21.50
N VAL A 15 -24.98 -9.19 20.61
CA VAL A 15 -24.42 -9.89 19.49
C VAL A 15 -23.48 -9.01 18.72
N ALA A 16 -23.83 -7.79 18.63
CA ALA A 16 -23.03 -6.88 17.86
C ALA A 16 -21.59 -6.84 18.30
N GLY A 17 -21.39 -6.92 19.57
CA GLY A 17 -20.04 -6.84 20.07
C GLY A 17 -19.14 -7.91 19.53
N LEU A 18 -19.67 -9.09 19.38
CA LEU A 18 -18.86 -10.19 18.92
C LEU A 18 -18.40 -10.00 17.49
N LEU A 19 -19.26 -9.47 16.69
CA LEU A 19 -18.92 -9.25 15.31
C LEU A 19 -17.80 -8.25 15.16
N SER A 20 -17.81 -7.29 16.02
CA SER A 20 -16.80 -6.27 15.96
C SER A 20 -15.40 -6.83 16.09
N VAL A 21 -15.24 -7.86 16.85
CA VAL A 21 -13.93 -8.44 17.05
C VAL A 21 -13.32 -8.90 15.75
N GLY A 22 -14.07 -9.63 14.95
CA GLY A 22 -13.55 -10.09 13.70
C GLY A 22 -13.22 -8.96 12.77
N VAL A 23 -14.07 -7.96 12.74
CA VAL A 23 -13.84 -6.82 11.89
C VAL A 23 -12.59 -6.06 12.30
N ALA A 24 -12.39 -5.94 13.59
CA ALA A 24 -11.23 -5.22 14.08
C ALA A 24 -9.93 -5.84 13.57
N GLY A 25 -9.88 -7.15 13.50
CA GLY A 25 -8.69 -7.80 13.00
C GLY A 25 -8.39 -7.42 11.57
N ALA A 26 -9.42 -7.33 10.74
CA ALA A 26 -9.23 -6.96 9.36
C ALA A 26 -8.78 -5.52 9.22
N GLY A 27 -9.16 -4.67 10.17
CA GLY A 27 -8.83 -3.25 10.09
C GLY A 27 -7.47 -2.90 10.65
N THR A 28 -6.67 -3.88 11.03
CA THR A 28 -5.41 -3.58 11.70
C THR A 28 -4.19 -3.54 10.79
N ARG A 29 -4.38 -3.63 9.49
CA ARG A 29 -3.23 -3.51 8.58
C ARG A 29 -2.61 -2.13 8.70
N ALA A 30 -1.28 -2.10 8.75
CA ALA A 30 -0.56 -0.86 8.91
C ALA A 30 -0.55 -0.05 7.62
N GLU A 31 -0.57 1.25 7.77
CA GLU A 31 -0.45 2.16 6.65
C GLU A 31 0.92 2.03 6.01
N THR A 32 0.96 2.22 4.70
CA THR A 32 2.19 2.22 3.93
C THR A 32 2.20 3.48 3.07
N THR A 33 3.34 4.12 2.96
CA THR A 33 3.51 5.28 2.08
C THR A 33 4.70 5.03 1.18
N VAL A 34 4.46 5.04 -0.12
CA VAL A 34 5.50 4.83 -1.13
C VAL A 34 5.77 6.16 -1.82
N THR A 35 7.03 6.52 -1.94
CA THR A 35 7.42 7.71 -2.69
C THR A 35 8.21 7.30 -3.93
N ILE A 36 8.29 8.22 -4.87
CA ILE A 36 9.04 8.01 -6.10
C ILE A 36 9.76 9.29 -6.49
N THR A 37 11.01 9.13 -6.91
CA THR A 37 11.78 10.21 -7.50
C THR A 37 12.48 9.67 -8.72
N VAL A 38 12.85 10.57 -9.61
CA VAL A 38 13.59 10.19 -10.81
C VAL A 38 14.71 11.20 -11.03
N GLN A 39 15.90 10.69 -11.36
CA GLN A 39 17.02 11.53 -11.75
C GLN A 39 17.47 11.01 -13.10
N GLY A 40 17.21 11.80 -14.15
CA GLY A 40 17.36 11.29 -15.50
C GLY A 40 16.33 10.19 -15.74
N ARG A 41 16.78 8.96 -15.72
CA ARG A 41 15.89 7.79 -15.84
C ARG A 41 16.13 6.78 -14.73
N ASP A 42 16.82 7.22 -13.69
CA ASP A 42 17.04 6.38 -12.51
C ASP A 42 15.89 6.60 -11.53
N PHE A 43 15.13 5.55 -11.27
CA PHE A 43 13.97 5.61 -10.38
C PHE A 43 14.34 5.10 -9.00
N SER A 44 13.88 5.81 -8.00
CA SER A 44 14.10 5.42 -6.61
C SER A 44 13.02 6.03 -5.73
N GLY A 45 13.05 5.68 -4.46
CA GLY A 45 12.11 6.25 -3.52
C GLY A 45 12.23 5.60 -2.15
N THR A 46 11.21 5.81 -1.34
CA THR A 46 11.17 5.29 0.01
C THR A 46 9.87 4.54 0.27
N VAL A 47 9.89 3.73 1.31
CA VAL A 47 8.70 3.09 1.86
C VAL A 47 8.66 3.43 3.34
N ASP A 48 7.58 4.06 3.78
CA ASP A 48 7.36 4.38 5.18
C ASP A 48 6.14 3.65 5.68
N SER A 49 6.12 3.35 6.98
CA SER A 49 5.00 2.70 7.60
C SER A 49 5.00 2.98 9.09
N SER A 50 3.84 2.92 9.71
CA SER A 50 3.73 2.97 11.16
C SER A 50 4.34 1.73 11.81
N ARG A 51 4.56 0.68 11.04
CA ARG A 51 5.23 -0.55 11.49
C ARG A 51 6.37 -0.86 10.54
N PRO A 52 7.47 -0.10 10.61
CA PRO A 52 8.52 -0.20 9.61
C PRO A 52 9.17 -1.58 9.51
N LEU A 53 9.35 -2.28 10.62
CA LEU A 53 9.97 -3.60 10.56
C LEU A 53 9.09 -4.64 9.88
N ARG A 54 7.79 -4.41 9.85
CA ARG A 54 6.83 -5.31 9.21
C ARG A 54 6.48 -4.88 7.80
N CYS A 55 6.39 -3.57 7.58
CA CYS A 55 5.75 -3.07 6.37
C CYS A 55 6.66 -2.20 5.49
N ALA A 56 7.85 -1.88 5.96
CA ALA A 56 8.83 -1.15 5.15
C ALA A 56 10.05 -2.01 4.85
N LYS A 57 10.56 -2.68 5.87
CA LYS A 57 11.72 -3.55 5.70
C LYS A 57 11.39 -4.69 4.74
N ASP A 58 12.25 -4.89 3.75
CA ASP A 58 12.09 -5.96 2.76
C ASP A 58 10.76 -5.89 2.01
N ARG A 59 10.18 -4.70 1.94
CA ARG A 59 8.91 -4.52 1.24
C ARG A 59 9.13 -4.48 -0.26
N LYS A 60 8.37 -5.27 -0.98
CA LYS A 60 8.45 -5.29 -2.43
C LYS A 60 7.82 -4.03 -3.00
N VAL A 61 8.52 -3.41 -3.95
CA VAL A 61 8.03 -2.25 -4.69
C VAL A 61 8.15 -2.55 -6.16
N ILE A 62 7.08 -2.29 -6.90
CA ILE A 62 7.02 -2.52 -8.34
C ILE A 62 6.90 -1.18 -9.04
N LEU A 63 7.75 -0.96 -10.04
CA LEU A 63 7.68 0.23 -10.87
C LEU A 63 6.78 -0.08 -12.07
N TYR A 64 5.73 0.73 -12.22
CA TYR A 64 4.78 0.59 -13.33
C TYR A 64 4.90 1.74 -14.31
N LYS A 65 4.75 1.42 -15.58
CA LYS A 65 4.53 2.44 -16.60
C LYS A 65 3.03 2.57 -16.80
N GLN A 66 2.51 3.77 -16.58
CA GLN A 66 1.09 4.04 -16.64
C GLN A 66 0.63 4.12 -18.09
N ALA A 67 -0.40 3.35 -18.43
CA ALA A 67 -0.89 3.29 -19.80
C ALA A 67 -1.84 4.43 -20.11
N GLY A 68 -2.68 4.80 -19.17
CA GLY A 68 -3.71 5.81 -19.40
C GLY A 68 -3.52 7.03 -18.52
N THR A 69 -4.63 7.69 -18.22
CA THR A 69 -4.61 8.91 -17.41
C THR A 69 -4.72 8.62 -15.92
N VAL A 70 -5.03 7.39 -15.55
CA VAL A 70 -5.11 6.97 -14.16
C VAL A 70 -4.23 5.75 -13.94
N GLN A 71 -3.78 5.59 -12.70
CA GLN A 71 -3.04 4.39 -12.32
C GLN A 71 -3.98 3.20 -12.28
N ASP A 72 -3.57 2.10 -12.90
CA ASP A 72 -4.32 0.86 -12.87
C ASP A 72 -3.35 -0.32 -12.91
N PRO A 73 -2.97 -0.85 -11.74
CA PRO A 73 -1.99 -1.94 -11.69
C PRO A 73 -2.42 -3.21 -12.45
N THR A 74 -3.69 -3.34 -12.79
CA THR A 74 -4.15 -4.52 -13.53
C THR A 74 -3.86 -4.42 -15.02
N VAL A 75 -3.67 -3.22 -15.55
CA VAL A 75 -3.39 -3.02 -16.97
C VAL A 75 -2.06 -2.33 -17.22
N ASP A 76 -1.51 -1.61 -16.25
CA ASP A 76 -0.25 -0.92 -16.42
C ASP A 76 0.89 -1.91 -16.49
N LYS A 77 1.95 -1.53 -17.19
CA LYS A 77 3.05 -2.43 -17.44
C LYS A 77 4.04 -2.43 -16.28
N LYS A 78 4.35 -3.61 -15.77
CA LYS A 78 5.41 -3.75 -14.77
C LYS A 78 6.75 -3.63 -15.47
N ILE A 79 7.55 -2.65 -15.05
CA ILE A 79 8.85 -2.38 -15.67
C ILE A 79 9.97 -3.04 -14.88
N ALA A 80 9.93 -2.93 -13.55
CA ALA A 80 10.98 -3.44 -12.69
C ALA A 80 10.45 -3.54 -11.28
N SER A 81 11.22 -4.15 -10.41
CA SER A 81 10.86 -4.22 -9.00
C SER A 81 12.13 -4.21 -8.15
N ASP A 82 11.95 -3.88 -6.88
CA ASP A 82 13.03 -3.89 -5.91
C ASP A 82 12.44 -4.19 -4.54
N VAL A 83 13.29 -4.54 -3.63
CA VAL A 83 12.93 -4.79 -2.24
C VAL A 83 13.54 -3.66 -1.42
N ALA A 84 12.71 -2.97 -0.64
CA ALA A 84 13.19 -1.83 0.14
C ALA A 84 14.16 -2.28 1.22
N SER A 85 15.24 -1.54 1.38
CA SER A 85 16.24 -1.82 2.38
C SER A 85 16.63 -0.56 3.12
N LEU A 86 17.12 -0.72 4.34
CA LEU A 86 17.48 0.40 5.18
C LEU A 86 18.75 1.07 4.67
N SER A 87 18.67 2.38 4.46
CA SER A 87 19.78 3.19 4.03
C SER A 87 19.59 4.61 4.54
N SER A 88 20.58 5.10 5.29
CA SER A 88 20.55 6.44 5.86
C SER A 88 19.27 6.71 6.65
N GLY A 89 18.86 5.73 7.45
CA GLY A 89 17.71 5.88 8.33
C GLY A 89 16.36 5.71 7.68
N LYS A 90 16.30 5.37 6.40
CA LYS A 90 15.03 5.16 5.70
C LYS A 90 15.06 3.89 4.89
N TYR A 91 13.90 3.29 4.70
CA TYR A 91 13.78 2.14 3.81
C TYR A 91 13.62 2.64 2.40
N ARG A 92 14.57 2.29 1.53
CA ARG A 92 14.66 2.82 0.17
C ARG A 92 14.61 1.71 -0.86
N TRP A 93 14.03 2.04 -2.00
CA TRP A 93 14.00 1.16 -3.16
C TRP A 93 14.62 1.89 -4.36
N SER A 94 15.12 1.14 -5.31
CA SER A 94 15.73 1.69 -6.52
C SER A 94 15.70 0.64 -7.61
N THR A 95 15.26 1.04 -8.80
CA THR A 95 15.30 0.16 -9.95
C THR A 95 16.37 0.58 -10.97
N GLY A 96 17.06 1.69 -10.69
CA GLY A 96 18.08 2.17 -11.59
C GLY A 96 17.52 2.78 -12.84
N ASN A 97 18.35 2.85 -13.87
CA ASN A 97 18.00 3.46 -15.14
C ASN A 97 17.24 2.46 -16.00
N THR A 98 15.97 2.74 -16.25
CA THR A 98 15.12 1.86 -17.07
C THR A 98 15.23 2.15 -18.56
N GLY A 99 15.75 3.33 -18.93
CA GLY A 99 15.84 3.72 -20.33
C GLY A 99 14.50 4.03 -20.98
N ILE A 100 13.43 4.14 -20.21
CA ILE A 100 12.08 4.27 -20.73
C ILE A 100 11.49 5.62 -20.36
N ARG A 101 10.77 6.24 -21.29
CA ARG A 101 10.06 7.49 -21.06
C ARG A 101 8.59 7.22 -20.80
N GLY A 102 7.93 8.16 -20.17
CA GLY A 102 6.50 8.11 -19.95
C GLY A 102 6.12 8.46 -18.54
N ARG A 103 4.94 8.00 -18.14
CA ARG A 103 4.41 8.21 -16.81
C ARG A 103 4.64 6.96 -15.98
N PHE A 104 5.14 7.15 -14.77
CA PHE A 104 5.53 6.04 -13.91
C PHE A 104 5.03 6.26 -12.50
N TYR A 105 4.76 5.18 -11.82
CA TYR A 105 4.51 5.18 -10.39
C TYR A 105 5.06 3.90 -9.78
N ALA A 106 5.30 3.96 -8.47
CA ALA A 106 5.77 2.80 -7.73
C ALA A 106 4.65 2.33 -6.83
N ARG A 107 4.52 1.02 -6.69
CA ARG A 107 3.48 0.45 -5.86
C ARG A 107 4.03 -0.67 -5.00
N ALA A 108 3.69 -0.62 -3.71
CA ALA A 108 3.90 -1.72 -2.80
C ALA A 108 2.58 -2.49 -2.70
N PRO A 109 2.53 -3.74 -3.18
CA PRO A 109 1.30 -4.52 -3.07
C PRO A 109 0.95 -4.78 -1.61
N GLY A 110 -0.34 -4.95 -1.33
CA GLY A 110 -0.79 -5.26 0.01
C GLY A 110 -0.33 -6.62 0.49
N THR A 111 -0.20 -6.75 1.78
CA THR A 111 0.09 -8.01 2.46
C THR A 111 -0.95 -8.22 3.55
N PRO A 112 -0.98 -9.38 4.20
CA PRO A 112 -1.94 -9.57 5.29
C PRO A 112 -1.81 -8.55 6.42
N GLU A 113 -0.63 -7.99 6.62
CA GLU A 113 -0.36 -7.06 7.71
C GLU A 113 -0.20 -5.62 7.28
N CYS A 114 -0.06 -5.37 6.00
CA CYS A 114 0.31 -4.05 5.48
C CYS A 114 -0.61 -3.64 4.35
N LYS A 115 -1.06 -2.39 4.39
CA LYS A 115 -1.87 -1.87 3.30
C LYS A 115 -1.03 -1.65 2.06
N ALA A 116 -1.63 -1.82 0.90
CA ALA A 116 -0.98 -1.46 -0.34
C ALA A 116 -0.92 0.07 -0.46
N ASP A 117 0.04 0.56 -1.21
CA ASP A 117 0.11 1.98 -1.52
C ASP A 117 0.79 2.19 -2.87
N SER A 118 0.37 3.23 -3.55
CA SER A 118 1.00 3.66 -4.79
C SER A 118 1.48 5.08 -4.63
N SER A 119 2.67 5.35 -5.14
CA SER A 119 3.20 6.71 -5.18
C SER A 119 2.40 7.58 -6.15
N PRO A 120 2.57 8.90 -6.10
CA PRO A 120 2.08 9.74 -7.18
C PRO A 120 2.72 9.32 -8.50
N THR A 121 2.07 9.68 -9.59
CA THR A 121 2.63 9.46 -10.92
C THR A 121 3.62 10.58 -11.24
N ILE A 122 4.76 10.20 -11.79
CA ILE A 122 5.74 11.16 -12.29
C ILE A 122 5.96 10.92 -13.77
N HIS A 123 6.51 11.92 -14.45
CA HIS A 123 6.68 11.88 -15.87
C HIS A 123 8.14 12.07 -16.25
N THR A 124 8.68 11.20 -17.08
CA THR A 124 10.03 11.36 -17.58
C THR A 124 9.97 11.72 -19.05
N THR A 125 10.69 12.76 -19.43
CA THR A 125 10.69 13.25 -20.80
C THR A 125 12.03 13.09 -21.50
N SER A 126 13.07 12.78 -20.76
CA SER A 126 14.41 12.71 -21.36
C SER A 126 15.00 11.31 -21.36
#